data_26754940ad48391b99849a37c476ab63
#
_entry.id   26754940ad48391b99849a37c476ab63
#
_cell.length_a   1.000
_cell.length_b   1.000
_cell.length_c   1.000
_cell.angle_alpha   90.00
_cell.angle_beta   90.00
_cell.angle_gamma   90.00
#
_symmetry.space_group_name_H-M   'P 1'
#
loop_
_entity.id
_entity.type
_entity.pdbx_description
1 polymer ?
#
loop_
_entity_poly.entity_id
_entity_poly.type
_entity_poly.pdbx_seq_one_letter_code
_entity_poly.pdbx_strand_id
1 'polypeptide(L)'
;MKLYAAPLNFRPIAREFDVRTDFAPSLHQEAAGLEDRFADSRIDARAIPFVTIDPEGSKDLDQAVHVEKREGGGYTVHYAIADVAAFVPADSEVHTESLKRGQTIYLPDEPARLHPEELSEGSASLLPNVDRPAVLWTFSLDDDGEVVDAHVERALVHSVARLDYEGVHASLAQGTVHPSIELLPEVGRLRQKSSLRRRAINLRVP
;
A
#
# COMPACT_ATOMS: atom_id res chain seq x y z
N MET A 1 -16.03 32.92 -22.48
CA MET A 1 -14.83 32.44 -23.19
C MET A 1 -14.11 31.50 -22.22
N LYS A 2 -14.09 30.17 -22.47
CA LYS A 2 -13.31 29.22 -21.66
C LYS A 2 -11.87 29.26 -22.18
N LEU A 3 -10.95 29.78 -21.38
CA LEU A 3 -9.52 29.70 -21.66
C LEU A 3 -9.08 28.25 -21.37
N TYR A 4 -8.74 27.51 -22.39
CA TYR A 4 -8.08 26.21 -22.26
C TYR A 4 -6.57 26.49 -22.20
N ALA A 5 -5.99 26.38 -20.99
CA ALA A 5 -4.55 26.30 -20.87
C ALA A 5 -4.08 24.92 -21.37
N ALA A 6 -2.96 24.86 -22.08
CA ALA A 6 -2.32 23.58 -22.38
C ALA A 6 -1.93 22.89 -21.06
N PRO A 7 -1.99 21.53 -21.00
CA PRO A 7 -1.49 20.81 -19.83
C PRO A 7 -0.05 21.24 -19.52
N LEU A 8 0.23 21.49 -18.25
CA LEU A 8 1.59 21.75 -17.82
C LEU A 8 2.44 20.48 -18.00
N ASN A 9 3.70 20.66 -18.41
CA ASN A 9 4.65 19.57 -18.59
C ASN A 9 5.85 19.83 -17.66
N PHE A 10 6.03 18.98 -16.67
CA PHE A 10 7.10 19.08 -15.67
C PHE A 10 8.35 18.26 -16.01
N ARG A 11 8.36 17.49 -17.12
CA ARG A 11 9.55 16.74 -17.58
C ARG A 11 10.82 17.58 -17.75
N PRO A 12 10.77 18.85 -18.24
CA PRO A 12 11.97 19.70 -18.28
C PRO A 12 12.55 19.98 -16.88
N ILE A 13 11.68 20.19 -15.88
CA ILE A 13 12.10 20.40 -14.49
C ILE A 13 12.67 19.10 -13.92
N ALA A 14 12.01 17.95 -14.15
CA ALA A 14 12.52 16.66 -13.75
C ALA A 14 13.96 16.41 -14.25
N ARG A 15 14.24 16.76 -15.51
CA ARG A 15 15.59 16.66 -16.09
C ARG A 15 16.60 17.59 -15.43
N GLU A 16 16.21 18.83 -15.07
CA GLU A 16 17.06 19.79 -14.37
C GLU A 16 17.53 19.26 -13.01
N PHE A 17 16.69 18.45 -12.35
CA PHE A 17 16.96 17.82 -11.05
C PHE A 17 17.39 16.35 -11.15
N ASP A 18 17.81 15.87 -12.33
CA ASP A 18 18.22 14.48 -12.59
C ASP A 18 17.15 13.43 -12.19
N VAL A 19 15.86 13.81 -12.18
CA VAL A 19 14.76 12.91 -11.91
C VAL A 19 14.43 12.08 -13.17
N ARG A 20 14.57 10.77 -13.07
CA ARG A 20 14.31 9.84 -14.17
C ARG A 20 12.82 9.49 -14.21
N THR A 21 12.10 9.97 -15.22
CA THR A 21 10.66 9.70 -15.39
C THR A 21 10.37 8.40 -16.15
N ASP A 22 11.28 7.98 -17.03
CA ASP A 22 11.10 6.82 -17.89
C ASP A 22 12.03 5.66 -17.51
N PHE A 23 11.69 4.44 -17.91
CA PHE A 23 12.52 3.24 -17.80
C PHE A 23 13.02 2.81 -19.19
N ALA A 24 14.18 2.15 -19.24
CA ALA A 24 14.64 1.52 -20.47
C ALA A 24 13.69 0.36 -20.85
N PRO A 25 13.51 0.07 -22.17
CA PRO A 25 12.64 -1.03 -22.60
C PRO A 25 13.02 -2.41 -22.01
N SER A 26 14.31 -2.65 -21.73
CA SER A 26 14.77 -3.89 -21.08
C SER A 26 14.21 -4.04 -19.67
N LEU A 27 14.07 -2.95 -18.91
CA LEU A 27 13.51 -2.97 -17.56
C LEU A 27 12.01 -3.28 -17.56
N HIS A 28 11.25 -2.77 -18.52
CA HIS A 28 9.85 -3.14 -18.70
C HIS A 28 9.72 -4.62 -19.04
N GLN A 29 10.56 -5.12 -19.95
CA GLN A 29 10.57 -6.54 -20.32
C GLN A 29 10.95 -7.44 -19.14
N GLU A 30 11.98 -7.07 -18.38
CA GLU A 30 12.37 -7.80 -17.18
C GLU A 30 11.22 -7.80 -16.16
N ALA A 31 10.67 -6.63 -15.82
CA ALA A 31 9.59 -6.50 -14.86
C ALA A 31 8.34 -7.31 -15.20
N ALA A 32 7.98 -7.38 -16.48
CA ALA A 32 6.86 -8.20 -16.98
C ALA A 32 7.10 -9.71 -16.85
N GLY A 33 8.36 -10.14 -16.81
CA GLY A 33 8.76 -11.54 -16.66
C GLY A 33 9.04 -11.99 -15.24
N LEU A 34 8.95 -11.09 -14.24
CA LEU A 34 9.21 -11.43 -12.85
C LEU A 34 8.09 -12.28 -12.26
N GLU A 35 8.47 -13.35 -11.57
CA GLU A 35 7.55 -14.28 -10.90
C GLU A 35 7.77 -14.29 -9.39
N ASP A 36 6.75 -14.71 -8.64
CA ASP A 36 6.84 -14.87 -7.20
C ASP A 36 7.75 -16.06 -6.84
N ARG A 37 8.95 -15.77 -6.34
CA ARG A 37 9.96 -16.76 -5.96
C ARG A 37 9.63 -17.56 -4.68
N PHE A 38 8.57 -17.18 -3.98
CA PHE A 38 8.15 -17.77 -2.70
C PHE A 38 6.73 -18.35 -2.75
N ALA A 39 6.16 -18.54 -3.93
CA ALA A 39 4.77 -19.00 -4.12
C ALA A 39 4.44 -20.27 -3.30
N ASP A 40 5.34 -21.27 -3.29
CA ASP A 40 5.14 -22.56 -2.60
C ASP A 40 5.23 -22.47 -1.06
N SER A 41 5.74 -21.36 -0.52
CA SER A 41 5.97 -21.18 0.93
C SER A 41 5.01 -20.21 1.61
N ARG A 42 4.03 -19.67 0.86
CA ARG A 42 3.05 -18.73 1.39
C ARG A 42 1.93 -19.43 2.14
N ILE A 43 1.50 -18.83 3.23
CA ILE A 43 0.23 -19.23 3.84
C ILE A 43 -0.94 -18.71 2.98
N ASP A 44 -2.07 -19.39 3.04
CA ASP A 44 -3.32 -18.95 2.41
C ASP A 44 -4.09 -18.02 3.35
N ALA A 45 -4.08 -16.72 3.07
CA ALA A 45 -4.80 -15.70 3.80
C ALA A 45 -5.92 -15.04 2.97
N ARG A 46 -6.36 -15.68 1.87
CA ARG A 46 -7.38 -15.16 0.95
C ARG A 46 -8.77 -15.05 1.57
N ALA A 47 -9.02 -15.77 2.65
CA ALA A 47 -10.28 -15.70 3.40
C ALA A 47 -10.43 -14.39 4.21
N ILE A 48 -9.32 -13.68 4.49
CA ILE A 48 -9.36 -12.39 5.18
C ILE A 48 -9.81 -11.32 4.17
N PRO A 49 -10.92 -10.60 4.42
CA PRO A 49 -11.48 -9.66 3.44
C PRO A 49 -10.72 -8.33 3.46
N PHE A 50 -9.50 -8.33 2.94
CA PHE A 50 -8.67 -7.13 2.83
C PHE A 50 -9.29 -6.06 1.95
N VAL A 51 -9.05 -4.79 2.29
CA VAL A 51 -9.33 -3.64 1.44
C VAL A 51 -8.10 -2.75 1.36
N THR A 52 -7.90 -2.08 0.22
CA THR A 52 -6.90 -1.02 0.05
C THR A 52 -7.58 0.35 0.18
N ILE A 53 -6.85 1.37 0.66
CA ILE A 53 -7.35 2.75 0.80
C ILE A 53 -6.27 3.70 0.26
N ASP A 54 -6.49 4.24 -0.92
CA ASP A 54 -5.54 5.08 -1.66
C ASP A 54 -6.26 6.26 -2.31
N PRO A 55 -5.57 7.25 -2.89
CA PRO A 55 -6.23 8.27 -3.71
C PRO A 55 -7.05 7.65 -4.84
N GLU A 56 -8.15 8.32 -5.22
CA GLU A 56 -8.98 7.86 -6.33
C GLU A 56 -8.14 7.62 -7.60
N GLY A 57 -8.33 6.46 -8.22
CA GLY A 57 -7.62 6.10 -9.45
C GLY A 57 -6.25 5.45 -9.27
N SER A 58 -5.71 5.38 -8.04
CA SER A 58 -4.43 4.68 -7.76
C SER A 58 -4.47 3.22 -8.22
N LYS A 59 -3.36 2.77 -8.80
CA LYS A 59 -3.17 1.39 -9.27
C LYS A 59 -1.99 0.69 -8.59
N ASP A 60 -1.11 1.45 -7.98
CA ASP A 60 0.06 1.01 -7.21
C ASP A 60 -0.33 0.78 -5.74
N LEU A 61 -1.22 -0.21 -5.53
CA LEU A 61 -1.81 -0.52 -4.24
C LEU A 61 -0.88 -1.41 -3.43
N ASP A 62 -0.08 -0.83 -2.57
CA ASP A 62 1.00 -1.51 -1.84
C ASP A 62 0.61 -1.94 -0.43
N GLN A 63 -0.55 -1.53 0.08
CA GLN A 63 -1.02 -1.81 1.44
C GLN A 63 -2.50 -2.18 1.46
N ALA A 64 -2.85 -3.23 2.22
CA ALA A 64 -4.24 -3.61 2.46
C ALA A 64 -4.45 -3.93 3.93
N VAL A 65 -5.66 -3.69 4.44
CA VAL A 65 -5.99 -3.79 5.85
C VAL A 65 -7.33 -4.51 6.07
N HIS A 66 -7.39 -5.24 7.17
CA HIS A 66 -8.62 -5.75 7.77
C HIS A 66 -8.51 -5.65 9.29
N VAL A 67 -9.59 -5.23 9.95
CA VAL A 67 -9.64 -5.09 11.41
C VAL A 67 -10.85 -5.82 11.95
N GLU A 68 -10.65 -6.68 12.96
CA GLU A 68 -11.72 -7.43 13.60
C GLU A 68 -11.60 -7.40 15.13
N LYS A 69 -12.72 -7.71 15.82
CA LYS A 69 -12.73 -7.93 17.28
C LYS A 69 -12.16 -9.31 17.59
N ARG A 70 -11.36 -9.38 18.66
CA ARG A 70 -10.88 -10.67 19.20
C ARG A 70 -11.89 -11.29 20.15
N GLU A 71 -11.94 -12.61 20.14
CA GLU A 71 -12.59 -13.36 21.21
C GLU A 71 -11.84 -13.08 22.54
N GLY A 72 -12.58 -12.67 23.57
CA GLY A 72 -11.99 -12.31 24.87
C GLY A 72 -11.55 -10.86 25.03
N GLY A 73 -11.76 -10.00 24.04
CA GLY A 73 -11.49 -8.56 24.08
C GLY A 73 -10.32 -8.12 23.20
N GLY A 74 -10.28 -6.83 22.92
CA GLY A 74 -9.27 -6.23 22.04
C GLY A 74 -9.56 -6.43 20.56
N TYR A 75 -8.51 -6.33 19.73
CA TYR A 75 -8.62 -6.31 18.25
C TYR A 75 -7.55 -7.17 17.62
N THR A 76 -7.85 -7.71 16.44
CA THR A 76 -6.84 -8.18 15.49
C THR A 76 -6.77 -7.19 14.34
N VAL A 77 -5.57 -6.76 14.00
CA VAL A 77 -5.30 -5.95 12.81
C VAL A 77 -4.45 -6.78 11.86
N HIS A 78 -5.01 -7.10 10.71
CA HIS A 78 -4.31 -7.73 9.60
C HIS A 78 -3.86 -6.63 8.64
N TYR A 79 -2.56 -6.54 8.40
CA TYR A 79 -1.96 -5.53 7.56
C TYR A 79 -1.05 -6.20 6.53
N ALA A 80 -1.49 -6.22 5.29
CA ALA A 80 -0.78 -6.82 4.18
C ALA A 80 -0.01 -5.74 3.42
N ILE A 81 1.28 -5.99 3.18
CA ILE A 81 2.17 -5.13 2.39
C ILE A 81 2.57 -5.92 1.15
N ALA A 82 2.50 -5.33 -0.03
CA ALA A 82 2.94 -5.93 -1.29
C ALA A 82 4.36 -6.48 -1.18
N ASP A 83 4.56 -7.78 -1.47
CA ASP A 83 5.87 -8.44 -1.33
C ASP A 83 6.71 -8.22 -2.60
N VAL A 84 7.12 -6.97 -2.86
CA VAL A 84 7.95 -6.60 -4.02
C VAL A 84 9.25 -7.41 -4.06
N ALA A 85 9.84 -7.69 -2.88
CA ALA A 85 11.06 -8.48 -2.78
C ALA A 85 10.90 -9.93 -3.24
N ALA A 86 9.67 -10.44 -3.33
CA ALA A 86 9.42 -11.76 -3.90
C ALA A 86 9.64 -11.79 -5.42
N PHE A 87 9.36 -10.68 -6.09
CA PHE A 87 9.51 -10.55 -7.53
C PHE A 87 10.92 -10.12 -7.94
N VAL A 88 11.52 -9.15 -7.21
CA VAL A 88 12.76 -8.47 -7.62
C VAL A 88 13.98 -9.12 -6.95
N PRO A 89 14.74 -9.97 -7.68
CA PRO A 89 16.02 -10.52 -7.18
C PRO A 89 17.06 -9.40 -7.01
N ALA A 90 17.99 -9.59 -6.06
CA ALA A 90 19.04 -8.61 -5.77
C ALA A 90 20.07 -8.43 -6.91
N ASP A 91 20.14 -9.37 -7.84
CA ASP A 91 21.02 -9.36 -9.02
C ASP A 91 20.30 -8.90 -10.31
N SER A 92 19.03 -8.49 -10.23
CA SER A 92 18.25 -8.03 -11.37
C SER A 92 18.59 -6.59 -11.81
N GLU A 93 18.30 -6.27 -13.08
CA GLU A 93 18.43 -4.88 -13.58
C GLU A 93 17.40 -3.96 -12.91
N VAL A 94 16.17 -4.47 -12.65
CA VAL A 94 15.12 -3.75 -11.93
C VAL A 94 15.59 -3.38 -10.53
N HIS A 95 16.25 -4.28 -9.78
CA HIS A 95 16.81 -3.97 -8.47
C HIS A 95 17.89 -2.88 -8.56
N THR A 96 18.82 -3.02 -9.50
CA THR A 96 19.89 -2.06 -9.71
C THR A 96 19.34 -0.67 -10.03
N GLU A 97 18.32 -0.58 -10.87
CA GLU A 97 17.68 0.70 -11.21
C GLU A 97 16.92 1.29 -10.02
N SER A 98 16.23 0.45 -9.23
CA SER A 98 15.52 0.89 -8.02
C SER A 98 16.46 1.52 -7.00
N LEU A 99 17.65 0.96 -6.81
CA LEU A 99 18.68 1.56 -5.94
C LEU A 99 19.15 2.93 -6.43
N LYS A 100 19.24 3.13 -7.76
CA LYS A 100 19.61 4.43 -8.34
C LYS A 100 18.50 5.47 -8.18
N ARG A 101 17.23 5.06 -8.25
CA ARG A 101 16.07 5.94 -8.07
C ARG A 101 15.82 6.28 -6.61
N GLY A 102 15.96 5.31 -5.71
CA GLY A 102 15.79 5.44 -4.27
C GLY A 102 14.33 5.53 -3.79
N GLN A 103 13.46 6.21 -4.56
CA GLN A 103 12.05 6.42 -4.22
C GLN A 103 11.21 6.78 -5.47
N THR A 104 9.88 6.71 -5.36
CA THR A 104 8.98 7.37 -6.30
C THR A 104 8.95 8.87 -6.00
N ILE A 105 9.11 9.71 -7.03
CA ILE A 105 8.98 11.17 -6.93
C ILE A 105 7.68 11.58 -7.63
N TYR A 106 6.75 12.15 -6.88
CA TYR A 106 5.48 12.59 -7.41
C TYR A 106 5.60 14.00 -7.99
N LEU A 107 5.63 14.10 -9.32
CA LEU A 107 5.54 15.36 -10.04
C LEU A 107 4.06 15.75 -10.18
N PRO A 108 3.74 17.04 -10.44
CA PRO A 108 2.35 17.47 -10.54
C PRO A 108 1.56 16.88 -11.71
N ASP A 109 2.22 16.39 -12.74
CA ASP A 109 1.62 15.81 -13.95
C ASP A 109 1.75 14.28 -14.03
N GLU A 110 2.85 13.71 -13.53
CA GLU A 110 3.07 12.25 -13.55
C GLU A 110 4.05 11.84 -12.44
N PRO A 111 3.97 10.62 -11.89
CA PRO A 111 4.98 10.11 -10.97
C PRO A 111 6.24 9.64 -11.72
N ALA A 112 7.42 9.97 -11.22
CA ALA A 112 8.67 9.29 -11.54
C ALA A 112 8.78 8.04 -10.66
N ARG A 113 8.32 6.90 -11.14
CA ARG A 113 8.13 5.66 -10.38
C ARG A 113 9.45 5.01 -9.97
N LEU A 114 9.44 4.35 -8.81
CA LEU A 114 10.56 3.54 -8.33
C LEU A 114 10.72 2.25 -9.15
N HIS A 115 9.62 1.64 -9.55
CA HIS A 115 9.56 0.40 -10.33
C HIS A 115 8.74 0.58 -11.61
N PRO A 116 9.00 -0.22 -12.67
CA PRO A 116 8.14 -0.27 -13.85
C PRO A 116 6.69 -0.62 -13.52
N GLU A 117 5.75 -0.12 -14.33
CA GLU A 117 4.30 -0.28 -14.10
C GLU A 117 3.86 -1.76 -14.10
N GLU A 118 4.52 -2.61 -14.87
CA GLU A 118 4.26 -4.05 -14.92
C GLU A 118 4.40 -4.70 -13.54
N LEU A 119 5.27 -4.18 -12.70
CA LEU A 119 5.45 -4.61 -11.33
C LEU A 119 4.58 -3.79 -10.37
N SER A 120 4.73 -2.45 -10.35
CA SER A 120 4.13 -1.59 -9.33
C SER A 120 2.61 -1.43 -9.46
N GLU A 121 2.06 -1.45 -10.68
CA GLU A 121 0.61 -1.41 -10.96
C GLU A 121 0.06 -2.77 -11.40
N GLY A 122 0.94 -3.76 -11.56
CA GLY A 122 0.66 -5.10 -12.07
C GLY A 122 0.82 -6.19 -11.02
N SER A 123 1.90 -6.98 -11.16
CA SER A 123 2.09 -8.23 -10.40
C SER A 123 2.24 -8.02 -8.90
N ALA A 124 2.83 -6.93 -8.42
CA ALA A 124 2.98 -6.63 -6.99
C ALA A 124 1.84 -5.81 -6.39
N SER A 125 1.00 -5.16 -7.21
CA SER A 125 -0.11 -4.35 -6.68
C SER A 125 -1.22 -5.22 -6.09
N LEU A 126 -1.71 -4.87 -4.89
CA LEU A 126 -2.80 -5.55 -4.18
C LEU A 126 -4.18 -5.20 -4.77
N LEU A 127 -4.29 -5.31 -6.10
CA LEU A 127 -5.51 -5.01 -6.85
C LEU A 127 -6.71 -5.82 -6.34
N PRO A 128 -7.93 -5.26 -6.37
CA PRO A 128 -9.11 -5.97 -5.90
C PRO A 128 -9.48 -7.13 -6.82
N ASN A 129 -10.03 -8.18 -6.20
CA ASN A 129 -10.50 -9.41 -6.86
C ASN A 129 -9.39 -10.20 -7.58
N VAL A 130 -8.15 -10.05 -7.13
CA VAL A 130 -7.00 -10.82 -7.62
C VAL A 130 -6.18 -11.32 -6.44
N ASP A 131 -5.70 -12.57 -6.52
CA ASP A 131 -4.78 -13.12 -5.54
C ASP A 131 -3.39 -12.47 -5.71
N ARG A 132 -2.82 -11.99 -4.60
CA ARG A 132 -1.53 -11.29 -4.61
C ARG A 132 -0.61 -11.77 -3.49
N PRO A 133 0.70 -11.91 -3.76
CA PRO A 133 1.69 -12.15 -2.74
C PRO A 133 1.90 -10.91 -1.86
N ALA A 134 1.88 -11.13 -0.54
CA ALA A 134 2.08 -10.07 0.44
C ALA A 134 2.93 -10.54 1.61
N VAL A 135 3.51 -9.59 2.33
CA VAL A 135 4.01 -9.77 3.70
C VAL A 135 2.88 -9.38 4.63
N LEU A 136 2.33 -10.36 5.32
CA LEU A 136 1.21 -10.19 6.22
C LEU A 136 1.72 -9.97 7.65
N TRP A 137 1.37 -8.83 8.22
CA TRP A 137 1.48 -8.52 9.63
C TRP A 137 0.15 -8.77 10.32
N THR A 138 0.16 -9.57 11.38
CA THR A 138 -1.01 -9.78 12.24
C THR A 138 -0.68 -9.23 13.62
N PHE A 139 -1.37 -8.16 14.02
CA PHE A 139 -1.20 -7.55 15.33
C PHE A 139 -2.38 -7.90 16.23
N SER A 140 -2.09 -8.44 17.43
CA SER A 140 -3.07 -8.56 18.50
C SER A 140 -2.99 -7.31 19.37
N LEU A 141 -4.11 -6.63 19.55
CA LEU A 141 -4.23 -5.47 20.42
C LEU A 141 -5.12 -5.82 21.63
N ASP A 142 -4.84 -5.23 22.77
CA ASP A 142 -5.75 -5.24 23.92
C ASP A 142 -6.88 -4.20 23.77
N ASP A 143 -7.76 -4.10 24.80
CA ASP A 143 -8.87 -3.15 24.81
C ASP A 143 -8.43 -1.69 24.87
N ASP A 144 -7.22 -1.41 25.31
CA ASP A 144 -6.58 -0.07 25.30
C ASP A 144 -5.87 0.22 23.96
N GLY A 145 -5.85 -0.74 23.03
CA GLY A 145 -5.18 -0.63 21.74
C GLY A 145 -3.66 -0.78 21.82
N GLU A 146 -3.10 -1.30 22.92
CA GLU A 146 -1.68 -1.64 22.98
C GLU A 146 -1.42 -2.96 22.25
N VAL A 147 -0.28 -3.04 21.54
CA VAL A 147 0.13 -4.27 20.87
C VAL A 147 0.63 -5.25 21.92
N VAL A 148 -0.06 -6.38 22.03
CA VAL A 148 0.29 -7.47 22.97
C VAL A 148 1.00 -8.61 22.27
N ASP A 149 0.80 -8.76 20.95
CA ASP A 149 1.50 -9.73 20.12
C ASP A 149 1.57 -9.24 18.66
N ALA A 150 2.61 -9.65 17.94
CA ALA A 150 2.79 -9.34 16.54
C ALA A 150 3.45 -10.51 15.81
N HIS A 151 2.86 -10.91 14.69
CA HIS A 151 3.37 -11.96 13.82
C HIS A 151 3.55 -11.45 12.40
N VAL A 152 4.56 -11.94 11.69
CA VAL A 152 4.81 -11.59 10.28
C VAL A 152 5.16 -12.82 9.48
N GLU A 153 4.53 -12.97 8.33
CA GLU A 153 4.78 -14.09 7.43
C GLU A 153 4.44 -13.75 5.98
N ARG A 154 4.94 -14.52 5.04
CA ARG A 154 4.54 -14.41 3.63
C ARG A 154 3.19 -15.07 3.42
N ALA A 155 2.28 -14.36 2.79
CA ALA A 155 0.92 -14.81 2.54
C ALA A 155 0.50 -14.60 1.08
N LEU A 156 -0.46 -15.43 0.64
CA LEU A 156 -1.29 -15.12 -0.52
C LEU A 156 -2.56 -14.47 -0.01
N VAL A 157 -2.81 -13.24 -0.43
CA VAL A 157 -3.96 -12.43 0.01
C VAL A 157 -4.90 -12.13 -1.15
N HIS A 158 -6.16 -11.78 -0.83
CA HIS A 158 -7.18 -11.38 -1.78
C HIS A 158 -7.84 -10.09 -1.29
N SER A 159 -7.60 -8.97 -1.98
CA SER A 159 -8.29 -7.72 -1.68
C SER A 159 -9.70 -7.76 -2.26
N VAL A 160 -10.72 -7.47 -1.45
CA VAL A 160 -12.12 -7.50 -1.87
C VAL A 160 -12.63 -6.16 -2.38
N ALA A 161 -11.93 -5.05 -2.06
CA ALA A 161 -12.29 -3.72 -2.53
C ALA A 161 -11.09 -2.77 -2.54
N ARG A 162 -11.10 -1.85 -3.50
CA ARG A 162 -10.29 -0.64 -3.51
C ARG A 162 -11.16 0.52 -3.06
N LEU A 163 -10.81 1.14 -1.96
CA LEU A 163 -11.46 2.30 -1.40
C LEU A 163 -10.58 3.53 -1.64
N ASP A 164 -11.19 4.71 -1.51
CA ASP A 164 -10.46 5.98 -1.55
C ASP A 164 -10.72 6.80 -0.27
N TYR A 165 -9.84 7.76 0.02
CA TYR A 165 -9.89 8.53 1.27
C TYR A 165 -11.19 9.33 1.40
N GLU A 166 -11.69 9.93 0.32
CA GLU A 166 -12.91 10.74 0.33
C GLU A 166 -14.15 9.86 0.52
N GLY A 167 -14.20 8.72 -0.19
CA GLY A 167 -15.26 7.73 -0.07
C GLY A 167 -15.33 7.13 1.33
N VAL A 168 -14.18 6.78 1.93
CA VAL A 168 -14.11 6.29 3.32
C VAL A 168 -14.59 7.38 4.29
N HIS A 169 -14.14 8.63 4.13
CA HIS A 169 -14.57 9.74 4.98
C HIS A 169 -16.09 9.94 4.91
N ALA A 170 -16.66 9.95 3.71
CA ALA A 170 -18.09 10.09 3.50
C ALA A 170 -18.88 8.92 4.09
N SER A 171 -18.42 7.68 3.90
CA SER A 171 -19.08 6.48 4.42
C SER A 171 -19.06 6.42 5.94
N LEU A 172 -17.98 6.86 6.59
CA LEU A 172 -17.90 7.00 8.05
C LEU A 172 -18.95 7.99 8.58
N ALA A 173 -19.12 9.13 7.91
CA ALA A 173 -20.12 10.13 8.30
C ALA A 173 -21.56 9.61 8.15
N GLN A 174 -21.81 8.69 7.21
CA GLN A 174 -23.11 8.10 6.92
C GLN A 174 -23.37 6.78 7.68
N GLY A 175 -22.38 6.22 8.36
CA GLY A 175 -22.49 4.91 9.02
C GLY A 175 -22.58 3.73 8.04
N THR A 176 -22.03 3.88 6.83
CA THR A 176 -22.05 2.87 5.74
C THR A 176 -20.64 2.39 5.37
N VAL A 177 -19.70 2.51 6.29
CA VAL A 177 -18.29 2.14 6.08
C VAL A 177 -18.16 0.62 5.81
N HIS A 178 -17.16 0.26 5.00
CA HIS A 178 -16.90 -1.13 4.65
C HIS A 178 -16.60 -1.97 5.92
N PRO A 179 -17.17 -3.18 6.08
CA PRO A 179 -17.00 -3.99 7.29
C PRO A 179 -15.55 -4.23 7.71
N SER A 180 -14.65 -4.42 6.75
CA SER A 180 -13.23 -4.65 7.02
C SER A 180 -12.53 -3.52 7.76
N ILE A 181 -13.08 -2.30 7.73
CA ILE A 181 -12.49 -1.10 8.34
C ILE A 181 -13.45 -0.36 9.29
N GLU A 182 -14.60 -0.94 9.62
CA GLU A 182 -15.57 -0.28 10.53
C GLU A 182 -14.96 0.00 11.91
N LEU A 183 -14.02 -0.82 12.36
CA LEU A 183 -13.31 -0.67 13.64
C LEU A 183 -12.06 0.21 13.54
N LEU A 184 -11.62 0.57 12.34
CA LEU A 184 -10.39 1.36 12.13
C LEU A 184 -10.41 2.70 12.87
N PRO A 185 -11.51 3.48 12.90
CA PRO A 185 -11.57 4.74 13.67
C PRO A 185 -11.47 4.51 15.19
N GLU A 186 -12.01 3.40 15.71
CA GLU A 186 -11.93 3.06 17.13
C GLU A 186 -10.49 2.72 17.50
N VAL A 187 -9.87 1.81 16.77
CA VAL A 187 -8.46 1.43 16.93
C VAL A 187 -7.55 2.64 16.78
N GLY A 188 -7.79 3.49 15.78
CA GLY A 188 -7.03 4.72 15.56
C GLY A 188 -7.05 5.65 16.77
N ARG A 189 -8.23 5.86 17.40
CA ARG A 189 -8.35 6.67 18.61
C ARG A 189 -7.61 6.05 19.81
N LEU A 190 -7.66 4.73 19.98
CA LEU A 190 -6.91 4.03 21.04
C LEU A 190 -5.41 4.19 20.83
N ARG A 191 -4.92 3.98 19.59
CA ARG A 191 -3.51 4.16 19.23
C ARG A 191 -3.04 5.59 19.42
N GLN A 192 -3.87 6.59 19.12
CA GLN A 192 -3.57 7.99 19.36
C GLN A 192 -3.44 8.29 20.86
N LYS A 193 -4.35 7.77 21.70
CA LYS A 193 -4.25 7.90 23.16
C LYS A 193 -2.97 7.25 23.69
N SER A 194 -2.62 6.06 23.22
CA SER A 194 -1.37 5.37 23.56
C SER A 194 -0.14 6.20 23.19
N SER A 195 -0.12 6.75 21.98
CA SER A 195 0.94 7.64 21.49
C SER A 195 1.14 8.84 22.43
N LEU A 196 0.06 9.50 22.82
CA LEU A 196 0.10 10.63 23.77
C LEU A 196 0.62 10.21 25.16
N ARG A 197 0.18 9.04 25.68
CA ARG A 197 0.70 8.50 26.96
C ARG A 197 2.21 8.31 26.93
N ARG A 198 2.75 7.87 25.78
CA ARG A 198 4.20 7.70 25.56
C ARG A 198 4.93 8.99 25.21
N ARG A 199 4.25 10.16 25.28
CA ARG A 199 4.79 11.48 24.93
C ARG A 199 5.32 11.56 23.49
N ALA A 200 4.74 10.83 22.58
CA ALA A 200 5.07 10.95 21.16
C ALA A 200 4.55 12.28 20.60
N ILE A 201 5.33 12.87 19.71
CA ILE A 201 4.95 14.11 19.03
C ILE A 201 4.15 13.72 17.77
N ASN A 202 2.88 14.14 17.72
CA ASN A 202 2.07 14.05 16.52
C ASN A 202 2.25 15.34 15.72
N LEU A 203 3.10 15.29 14.69
CA LEU A 203 3.20 16.37 13.73
C LEU A 203 1.99 16.26 12.77
N ARG A 204 1.09 17.23 12.83
CA ARG A 204 0.13 17.45 11.75
C ARG A 204 0.86 18.25 10.68
N VAL A 205 1.16 17.60 9.58
CA VAL A 205 1.60 18.29 8.35
C VAL A 205 0.32 18.80 7.70
N PRO A 206 0.24 20.08 7.36
CA PRO A 206 -0.94 20.69 6.71
C PRO A 206 -1.14 20.13 5.30
#